data_a1ed2de8a4b25abb8b6b15f843509654
#
_entry.id   a1ed2de8a4b25abb8b6b15f843509654
#
_cell.length_a   1.000
_cell.length_b   1.000
_cell.length_c   1.000
_cell.angle_alpha   90.00
_cell.angle_beta   90.00
_cell.angle_gamma   90.00
#
_symmetry.space_group_name_H-M   'P 1'
#
loop_
_entity.id
_entity.type
_entity.pdbx_description
1 polymer ?
#
loop_
_entity_poly.entity_id
_entity_poly.type
_entity_poly.pdbx_seq_one_letter_code
_entity_poly.pdbx_strand_id
1 'polypeptide(L)'
;MSPSRISCVAVIATMLVGCARKDSTADSTAAAGGGVDSSGASARMPPDSASAAAPAVALGTARAAGLGKYLTDANGRSVYAFMKDKKNVSTCADACAAAWPPLGASSAVSTDSSVKSVMVGTITRSDNKSQTTYNGIPVYYYEDDKQPGDIKGQGKNEFGGLWYVVSPTGQSVKRALVVDKKITKKK
;
A
#
# COMPACT_ATOMS: atom_id res chain seq x y z
N MET A 1 -28.82 -41.43 9.00
CA MET A 1 -27.97 -42.59 8.69
C MET A 1 -26.59 -42.09 8.34
N SER A 2 -25.74 -42.35 9.22
CA SER A 2 -24.29 -42.52 9.36
C SER A 2 -23.36 -41.38 9.01
N PRO A 3 -22.57 -40.97 10.00
CA PRO A 3 -21.42 -40.11 9.82
C PRO A 3 -20.16 -40.92 9.52
N SER A 4 -19.34 -40.49 8.63
CA SER A 4 -18.03 -41.06 8.40
C SER A 4 -16.96 -40.18 9.06
N ARG A 5 -16.40 -40.71 10.14
CA ARG A 5 -15.20 -40.17 10.84
C ARG A 5 -13.97 -40.67 10.10
N ILE A 6 -13.09 -39.81 9.76
CA ILE A 6 -11.72 -40.18 9.39
C ILE A 6 -10.75 -39.51 10.36
N SER A 7 -10.06 -40.43 11.04
CA SER A 7 -9.11 -40.23 12.13
C SER A 7 -7.82 -39.58 11.71
N CYS A 8 -7.27 -38.95 12.70
CA CYS A 8 -5.90 -38.43 12.88
C CYS A 8 -4.80 -39.39 12.45
N VAL A 9 -3.74 -38.86 11.90
CA VAL A 9 -2.38 -39.35 12.17
C VAL A 9 -1.48 -38.15 12.43
N ALA A 10 -1.05 -38.05 13.67
CA ALA A 10 0.03 -37.20 14.12
C ALA A 10 1.34 -37.84 13.74
N VAL A 11 2.22 -37.12 13.13
CA VAL A 11 3.65 -37.49 13.03
C VAL A 11 4.48 -36.37 13.67
N ILE A 12 4.94 -36.69 14.86
CA ILE A 12 5.98 -35.96 15.62
C ILE A 12 7.31 -36.38 15.04
N ALA A 13 8.08 -35.47 14.56
CA ALA A 13 9.50 -35.65 14.30
C ALA A 13 10.31 -34.56 14.99
N THR A 14 10.80 -34.92 16.17
CA THR A 14 11.88 -34.26 16.91
C THR A 14 13.19 -34.48 16.20
N MET A 15 13.94 -33.42 15.92
CA MET A 15 15.39 -33.48 15.74
C MET A 15 16.05 -32.30 16.44
N LEU A 16 16.68 -32.61 17.56
CA LEU A 16 17.75 -31.90 18.22
C LEU A 16 19.06 -32.22 17.50
N VAL A 17 19.98 -31.28 17.46
CA VAL A 17 21.44 -31.32 17.37
C VAL A 17 21.86 -29.96 16.84
N GLY A 18 22.75 -29.15 17.37
CA GLY A 18 23.76 -29.29 18.37
C GLY A 18 24.70 -28.09 18.23
N CYS A 19 25.22 -27.67 19.31
CA CYS A 19 26.23 -26.60 19.56
C CYS A 19 27.40 -26.53 18.61
N ALA A 20 27.88 -25.28 18.36
CA ALA A 20 29.35 -25.03 18.40
C ALA A 20 29.59 -23.53 18.65
N ARG A 21 29.97 -23.22 19.86
CA ARG A 21 30.72 -22.02 20.24
C ARG A 21 32.11 -22.10 19.65
N LYS A 22 32.64 -20.98 19.19
CA LYS A 22 34.08 -20.80 19.06
C LYS A 22 34.46 -19.43 19.57
N ASP A 23 34.92 -19.45 20.82
CA ASP A 23 35.72 -18.40 21.43
C ASP A 23 37.05 -18.32 20.71
N SER A 24 37.57 -17.15 20.51
CA SER A 24 38.98 -16.89 20.34
C SER A 24 39.31 -15.58 21.03
N THR A 25 39.88 -15.75 22.19
CA THR A 25 40.50 -14.74 23.04
C THR A 25 41.86 -14.33 22.48
N ALA A 26 42.13 -13.05 22.67
CA ALA A 26 43.40 -12.40 23.04
C ALA A 26 44.67 -12.62 22.21
N ASP A 27 45.31 -11.55 21.89
CA ASP A 27 46.53 -11.17 22.62
C ASP A 27 46.95 -9.72 22.32
N SER A 28 47.39 -9.10 23.40
CA SER A 28 48.01 -7.77 23.46
C SER A 28 49.44 -7.83 22.96
N THR A 29 49.96 -6.83 22.29
CA THR A 29 51.31 -6.32 22.60
C THR A 29 51.45 -4.87 22.13
N ALA A 30 51.88 -4.03 23.02
CA ALA A 30 52.29 -2.64 22.87
C ALA A 30 53.63 -2.49 22.15
N ALA A 31 53.82 -1.47 21.39
CA ALA A 31 55.07 -0.74 21.26
C ALA A 31 54.86 0.71 20.78
N ALA A 32 55.50 1.59 21.49
CA ALA A 32 55.52 3.04 21.32
C ALA A 32 56.40 3.48 20.13
N GLY A 33 56.13 4.68 19.61
CA GLY A 33 57.03 5.37 18.71
C GLY A 33 56.38 6.58 18.05
N GLY A 34 56.77 7.76 18.50
CA GLY A 34 56.31 9.09 18.17
C GLY A 34 56.53 9.54 16.72
N GLY A 35 55.95 10.69 16.45
CA GLY A 35 56.19 11.45 15.21
C GLY A 35 55.05 12.43 14.97
N VAL A 36 55.30 13.68 15.36
CA VAL A 36 54.50 14.83 15.01
C VAL A 36 54.56 15.08 13.50
N ASP A 37 53.47 15.35 12.84
CA ASP A 37 53.38 16.47 11.92
C ASP A 37 51.93 16.82 11.57
N SER A 38 51.66 18.09 11.72
CA SER A 38 50.49 18.79 11.29
C SER A 38 50.38 18.84 9.77
N SER A 39 49.27 18.41 9.23
CA SER A 39 48.77 19.04 8.01
C SER A 39 47.29 18.69 7.85
N GLY A 40 46.44 19.70 7.87
CA GLY A 40 45.03 19.62 7.70
C GLY A 40 44.64 18.94 6.38
N ALA A 41 44.05 17.81 6.49
CA ALA A 41 43.21 17.24 5.42
C ALA A 41 41.78 17.31 5.94
N SER A 42 41.07 18.31 5.49
CA SER A 42 39.62 18.39 5.55
C SER A 42 39.09 17.12 4.91
N ALA A 43 38.82 16.12 5.71
CA ALA A 43 38.08 14.96 5.27
C ALA A 43 36.70 15.46 4.83
N ARG A 44 36.54 15.61 3.52
CA ARG A 44 35.24 15.68 2.90
C ARG A 44 34.53 14.40 3.29
N MET A 45 33.58 14.51 4.21
CA MET A 45 32.56 13.52 4.39
C MET A 45 31.91 13.26 3.03
N PRO A 46 31.75 12.01 2.61
CA PRO A 46 30.95 11.72 1.43
C PRO A 46 29.55 12.31 1.67
N PRO A 47 28.94 12.90 0.65
CA PRO A 47 27.58 13.38 0.80
C PRO A 47 26.74 12.20 1.20
N ASP A 48 26.04 12.38 2.32
CA ASP A 48 25.06 11.46 2.85
C ASP A 48 24.31 10.76 1.74
N SER A 49 24.25 9.44 1.89
CA SER A 49 23.27 8.64 1.18
C SER A 49 21.94 9.38 1.27
N ALA A 50 21.55 10.01 0.20
CA ALA A 50 20.22 10.51 0.04
C ALA A 50 19.31 9.31 0.31
N SER A 51 18.75 9.26 1.51
CA SER A 51 17.63 8.42 1.82
C SER A 51 16.62 8.71 0.71
N ALA A 52 16.50 7.79 -0.24
CA ALA A 52 15.52 7.89 -1.30
C ALA A 52 14.17 7.95 -0.60
N ALA A 53 13.69 9.17 -0.39
CA ALA A 53 12.35 9.39 0.10
C ALA A 53 11.43 8.60 -0.82
N ALA A 54 10.69 7.64 -0.26
CA ALA A 54 9.71 6.89 -1.02
C ALA A 54 8.85 7.87 -1.82
N PRO A 55 8.58 7.62 -3.10
CA PRO A 55 7.92 8.59 -3.96
C PRO A 55 6.61 9.05 -3.31
N ALA A 56 6.45 10.36 -3.18
CA ALA A 56 5.26 10.95 -2.59
C ALA A 56 4.03 10.49 -3.37
N VAL A 57 3.04 9.90 -2.70
CA VAL A 57 1.76 9.57 -3.32
C VAL A 57 0.97 10.86 -3.46
N ALA A 58 0.90 11.37 -4.66
CA ALA A 58 0.07 12.53 -4.95
C ALA A 58 -1.35 12.06 -5.33
N LEU A 59 -2.36 12.60 -4.63
CA LEU A 59 -3.76 12.38 -4.97
C LEU A 59 -4.28 13.53 -5.81
N GLY A 60 -5.03 13.19 -6.85
CA GLY A 60 -5.76 14.11 -7.72
C GLY A 60 -7.23 13.77 -7.78
N THR A 61 -7.94 14.41 -8.69
CA THR A 61 -9.34 14.11 -8.96
C THR A 61 -9.62 13.97 -10.45
N ALA A 62 -10.55 13.07 -10.78
CA ALA A 62 -11.16 12.99 -12.10
C ALA A 62 -12.69 13.10 -11.99
N ARG A 63 -13.36 13.17 -13.12
CA ARG A 63 -14.83 13.24 -13.18
C ARG A 63 -15.34 12.21 -14.18
N ALA A 64 -16.38 11.49 -13.79
CA ALA A 64 -17.09 10.60 -14.70
C ALA A 64 -18.59 10.91 -14.69
N ALA A 65 -19.25 10.67 -15.85
CA ALA A 65 -20.68 10.83 -16.00
C ALA A 65 -21.43 9.94 -15.01
N GLY A 66 -22.43 10.48 -14.33
CA GLY A 66 -23.20 9.76 -13.32
C GLY A 66 -22.53 9.58 -11.96
N LEU A 67 -21.20 9.60 -11.87
CA LEU A 67 -20.47 9.47 -10.59
C LEU A 67 -20.09 10.81 -9.96
N GLY A 68 -19.81 11.82 -10.77
CA GLY A 68 -19.29 13.09 -10.31
C GLY A 68 -17.76 13.06 -10.18
N LYS A 69 -17.21 13.83 -9.23
CA LYS A 69 -15.76 13.82 -8.94
C LYS A 69 -15.39 12.62 -8.07
N TYR A 70 -14.26 12.02 -8.39
CA TYR A 70 -13.65 10.92 -7.61
C TYR A 70 -12.13 11.07 -7.55
N LEU A 71 -11.50 10.40 -6.59
CA LEU A 71 -10.05 10.45 -6.38
C LEU A 71 -9.30 9.62 -7.40
N THR A 72 -8.14 10.14 -7.79
CA THR A 72 -7.12 9.44 -8.58
C THR A 72 -5.74 9.62 -7.93
N ASP A 73 -4.75 8.91 -8.42
CA ASP A 73 -3.36 9.30 -8.22
C ASP A 73 -2.94 10.41 -9.21
N ALA A 74 -1.67 10.82 -9.14
CA ALA A 74 -1.09 11.83 -10.04
C ALA A 74 -1.12 11.43 -11.52
N ASN A 75 -1.18 10.13 -11.82
CA ASN A 75 -1.22 9.59 -13.18
C ASN A 75 -2.67 9.41 -13.68
N GLY A 76 -3.68 9.82 -12.90
CA GLY A 76 -5.09 9.68 -13.25
C GLY A 76 -5.67 8.28 -13.03
N ARG A 77 -4.95 7.38 -12.34
CA ARG A 77 -5.45 6.05 -11.98
C ARG A 77 -6.46 6.17 -10.85
N SER A 78 -7.61 5.51 -11.00
CA SER A 78 -8.71 5.57 -10.05
C SER A 78 -8.38 4.95 -8.71
N VAL A 79 -8.95 5.53 -7.64
CA VAL A 79 -8.74 5.10 -6.26
C VAL A 79 -10.07 4.64 -5.65
N TYR A 80 -10.06 3.44 -5.07
CA TYR A 80 -11.23 2.72 -4.57
C TYR A 80 -11.20 2.51 -3.07
N ALA A 81 -12.38 2.31 -2.50
CA ALA A 81 -12.62 1.85 -1.16
C ALA A 81 -13.31 0.49 -1.16
N PHE A 82 -12.96 -0.36 -0.22
CA PHE A 82 -13.58 -1.66 0.04
C PHE A 82 -14.63 -1.53 1.15
N MET A 83 -15.87 -1.95 0.88
CA MET A 83 -16.98 -1.75 1.82
C MET A 83 -16.91 -2.67 3.05
N LYS A 84 -16.03 -3.66 3.09
CA LYS A 84 -15.77 -4.47 4.29
C LYS A 84 -14.73 -3.85 5.22
N ASP A 85 -13.96 -2.89 4.73
CA ASP A 85 -12.98 -2.22 5.57
C ASP A 85 -13.66 -1.39 6.65
N LYS A 86 -12.97 -1.25 7.77
CA LYS A 86 -13.35 -0.33 8.84
C LYS A 86 -12.45 0.90 8.80
N LYS A 87 -12.84 1.94 9.50
CA LYS A 87 -12.01 3.13 9.63
C LYS A 87 -10.62 2.75 10.15
N ASN A 88 -9.60 3.09 9.39
CA ASN A 88 -8.18 2.80 9.66
C ASN A 88 -7.84 1.29 9.76
N VAL A 89 -8.66 0.41 9.19
CA VAL A 89 -8.40 -1.04 9.18
C VAL A 89 -8.68 -1.59 7.79
N SER A 90 -7.64 -2.12 7.14
CA SER A 90 -7.75 -2.85 5.88
C SER A 90 -8.02 -4.33 6.15
N THR A 91 -9.00 -4.90 5.45
CA THR A 91 -9.34 -6.33 5.49
C THR A 91 -9.00 -7.06 4.19
N CYS A 92 -8.48 -6.34 3.21
CA CYS A 92 -8.07 -6.88 1.92
C CYS A 92 -6.61 -7.36 1.99
N ALA A 93 -6.40 -8.68 2.04
CA ALA A 93 -5.09 -9.32 2.11
C ALA A 93 -4.95 -10.40 1.00
N ASP A 94 -3.77 -10.93 0.83
CA ASP A 94 -3.45 -12.04 -0.08
C ASP A 94 -3.99 -11.85 -1.51
N ALA A 95 -4.83 -12.74 -2.00
CA ALA A 95 -5.44 -12.66 -3.33
C ALA A 95 -6.26 -11.37 -3.54
N CYS A 96 -6.88 -10.85 -2.48
CA CYS A 96 -7.56 -9.56 -2.54
C CYS A 96 -6.58 -8.43 -2.84
N ALA A 97 -5.45 -8.38 -2.15
CA ALA A 97 -4.43 -7.35 -2.35
C ALA A 97 -3.68 -7.49 -3.69
N ALA A 98 -3.72 -8.65 -4.33
CA ALA A 98 -3.22 -8.86 -5.69
C ALA A 98 -4.14 -8.22 -6.73
N ALA A 99 -5.45 -8.49 -6.66
CA ALA A 99 -6.45 -7.91 -7.57
C ALA A 99 -6.74 -6.43 -7.27
N TRP A 100 -6.65 -6.05 -6.00
CA TRP A 100 -6.86 -4.68 -5.50
C TRP A 100 -5.63 -4.19 -4.75
N PRO A 101 -4.57 -3.80 -5.46
CA PRO A 101 -3.33 -3.36 -4.84
C PRO A 101 -3.56 -2.17 -3.91
N PRO A 102 -3.13 -2.25 -2.63
CA PRO A 102 -3.21 -1.14 -1.71
C PRO A 102 -2.42 0.06 -2.24
N LEU A 103 -2.95 1.25 -2.11
CA LEU A 103 -2.19 2.47 -2.36
C LEU A 103 -1.14 2.62 -1.26
N GLY A 104 0.13 2.40 -1.60
CA GLY A 104 1.23 2.48 -0.65
C GLY A 104 1.29 3.85 0.03
N ALA A 105 1.70 3.87 1.28
CA ALA A 105 1.92 5.12 1.98
C ALA A 105 3.34 5.61 1.72
N SER A 106 3.42 6.79 1.20
CA SER A 106 4.55 7.70 1.32
C SER A 106 3.97 9.06 1.65
N SER A 107 4.78 10.08 1.84
CA SER A 107 4.27 11.42 2.13
C SER A 107 3.26 11.84 1.07
N ALA A 108 1.97 11.57 1.32
CA ALA A 108 0.91 11.90 0.38
C ALA A 108 0.78 13.41 0.28
N VAL A 109 0.99 13.94 -0.90
CA VAL A 109 0.82 15.36 -1.20
C VAL A 109 -0.42 15.52 -2.07
N SER A 110 -1.35 16.36 -1.65
CA SER A 110 -2.49 16.73 -2.48
C SER A 110 -2.01 17.58 -3.65
N THR A 111 -2.31 17.15 -4.87
CA THR A 111 -2.00 17.90 -6.10
C THR A 111 -3.19 18.69 -6.64
N ASP A 112 -4.40 18.36 -6.22
CA ASP A 112 -5.65 19.00 -6.65
C ASP A 112 -6.26 19.76 -5.46
N SER A 113 -6.65 21.02 -5.68
CA SER A 113 -7.33 21.84 -4.67
C SER A 113 -8.64 21.22 -4.13
N SER A 114 -9.21 20.26 -4.87
CA SER A 114 -10.40 19.51 -4.43
C SER A 114 -10.06 18.39 -3.44
N VAL A 115 -8.79 17.98 -3.32
CA VAL A 115 -8.32 16.96 -2.38
C VAL A 115 -7.88 17.65 -1.09
N LYS A 116 -8.46 17.21 0.02
CA LYS A 116 -8.13 17.77 1.34
C LYS A 116 -6.96 16.99 1.95
N SER A 117 -5.79 17.58 1.99
CA SER A 117 -4.57 16.96 2.56
C SER A 117 -4.76 16.48 4.00
N VAL A 118 -5.54 17.21 4.80
CA VAL A 118 -5.92 16.85 6.18
C VAL A 118 -6.70 15.52 6.29
N MET A 119 -7.29 15.04 5.19
CA MET A 119 -7.96 13.74 5.14
C MET A 119 -7.03 12.59 4.77
N VAL A 120 -5.83 12.89 4.29
CA VAL A 120 -4.85 11.86 3.94
C VAL A 120 -4.18 11.35 5.21
N GLY A 121 -4.15 10.05 5.37
CA GLY A 121 -3.51 9.38 6.50
C GLY A 121 -2.82 8.09 6.07
N THR A 122 -2.24 7.40 7.03
CA THR A 122 -1.53 6.15 6.81
C THR A 122 -1.92 5.14 7.88
N ILE A 123 -2.00 3.88 7.48
CA ILE A 123 -2.16 2.74 8.37
C ILE A 123 -1.05 1.72 8.14
N THR A 124 -0.77 0.92 9.16
CA THR A 124 0.01 -0.31 9.01
C THR A 124 -0.97 -1.47 8.84
N ARG A 125 -0.79 -2.23 7.77
CA ARG A 125 -1.59 -3.41 7.43
C ARG A 125 -1.14 -4.63 8.24
N SER A 126 -1.92 -5.72 8.19
CA SER A 126 -1.55 -7.01 8.81
C SER A 126 -0.28 -7.63 8.23
N ASP A 127 0.10 -7.27 7.00
CA ASP A 127 1.34 -7.69 6.35
C ASP A 127 2.54 -6.75 6.65
N ASN A 128 2.41 -5.89 7.66
CA ASN A 128 3.38 -4.87 8.08
C ASN A 128 3.73 -3.81 7.03
N LYS A 129 3.00 -3.75 5.93
CA LYS A 129 3.18 -2.70 4.91
C LYS A 129 2.33 -1.48 5.24
N SER A 130 2.84 -0.32 4.89
CA SER A 130 2.11 0.93 5.04
C SER A 130 1.14 1.14 3.87
N GLN A 131 -0.06 1.61 4.17
CA GLN A 131 -1.10 1.92 3.18
C GLN A 131 -1.69 3.29 3.44
N THR A 132 -1.95 4.04 2.37
CA THR A 132 -2.67 5.32 2.41
C THR A 132 -4.13 5.10 2.79
N THR A 133 -4.64 6.04 3.59
CA THR A 133 -6.07 6.19 3.84
C THR A 133 -6.54 7.58 3.40
N TYR A 134 -7.80 7.69 3.06
CA TYR A 134 -8.45 8.97 2.85
C TYR A 134 -9.69 9.09 3.73
N ASN A 135 -9.73 10.08 4.60
CA ASN A 135 -10.73 10.20 5.68
C ASN A 135 -10.83 8.94 6.57
N GLY A 136 -9.67 8.27 6.78
CA GLY A 136 -9.58 7.01 7.50
C GLY A 136 -10.08 5.77 6.73
N ILE A 137 -10.46 5.92 5.47
CA ILE A 137 -10.84 4.81 4.59
C ILE A 137 -9.57 4.29 3.90
N PRO A 138 -9.18 3.00 4.05
CA PRO A 138 -8.10 2.41 3.28
C PRO A 138 -8.41 2.50 1.78
N VAL A 139 -7.40 2.86 0.98
CA VAL A 139 -7.61 3.09 -0.45
C VAL A 139 -6.73 2.20 -1.30
N TYR A 140 -7.27 1.81 -2.46
CA TYR A 140 -6.73 0.78 -3.33
C TYR A 140 -6.79 1.18 -4.80
N TYR A 141 -5.98 0.52 -5.62
CA TYR A 141 -6.15 0.47 -7.05
C TYR A 141 -6.99 -0.75 -7.45
N TYR A 142 -7.36 -0.82 -8.73
CA TYR A 142 -7.90 -2.03 -9.33
C TYR A 142 -6.95 -2.52 -10.44
N GLU A 143 -6.68 -3.83 -10.48
CA GLU A 143 -5.69 -4.38 -11.40
C GLU A 143 -6.04 -4.20 -12.89
N ASP A 144 -7.33 -4.18 -13.23
CA ASP A 144 -7.79 -4.01 -14.61
C ASP A 144 -7.90 -2.55 -15.07
N ASP A 145 -7.70 -1.59 -14.20
CA ASP A 145 -7.60 -0.18 -14.58
C ASP A 145 -6.22 0.09 -15.16
N LYS A 146 -6.11 0.03 -16.49
CA LYS A 146 -4.85 0.14 -17.25
C LYS A 146 -4.58 1.53 -17.79
N GLN A 147 -5.63 2.35 -17.94
CA GLN A 147 -5.55 3.69 -18.50
C GLN A 147 -6.02 4.74 -17.48
N PRO A 148 -5.48 5.97 -17.55
CA PRO A 148 -6.03 7.09 -16.81
C PRO A 148 -7.53 7.25 -17.06
N GLY A 149 -8.31 7.37 -15.98
CA GLY A 149 -9.77 7.49 -16.07
C GLY A 149 -10.53 6.17 -16.18
N ASP A 150 -9.85 5.02 -16.26
CA ASP A 150 -10.52 3.72 -16.09
C ASP A 150 -11.16 3.65 -14.72
N ILE A 151 -12.41 3.14 -14.67
CA ILE A 151 -13.19 2.92 -13.46
C ILE A 151 -13.90 1.57 -13.49
N LYS A 152 -13.18 0.56 -13.98
CA LYS A 152 -13.72 -0.81 -14.18
C LYS A 152 -14.04 -1.52 -12.86
N GLY A 153 -13.45 -1.04 -11.77
CA GLY A 153 -13.71 -1.53 -10.42
C GLY A 153 -15.00 -1.02 -9.78
N GLN A 154 -15.66 -0.02 -10.39
CA GLN A 154 -16.85 0.62 -9.80
C GLN A 154 -18.03 -0.35 -9.65
N GLY A 155 -18.47 -0.55 -8.42
CA GLY A 155 -19.62 -1.40 -8.09
C GLY A 155 -19.34 -2.91 -8.18
N LYS A 156 -18.09 -3.33 -8.37
CA LYS A 156 -17.73 -4.74 -8.33
C LYS A 156 -18.01 -5.34 -6.95
N ASN A 157 -18.48 -6.57 -6.95
CA ASN A 157 -18.67 -7.38 -5.73
C ASN A 157 -17.67 -8.53 -5.74
N GLU A 158 -16.52 -8.30 -5.12
CA GLU A 158 -15.41 -9.24 -5.09
C GLU A 158 -14.87 -9.36 -3.66
N PHE A 159 -14.31 -10.50 -3.32
CA PHE A 159 -13.79 -10.82 -1.97
C PHE A 159 -14.84 -10.63 -0.86
N GLY A 160 -16.11 -10.81 -1.22
CA GLY A 160 -17.26 -10.77 -0.31
C GLY A 160 -17.68 -9.35 0.09
N GLY A 161 -17.34 -8.33 -0.69
CA GLY A 161 -17.77 -6.95 -0.49
C GLY A 161 -17.76 -6.12 -1.76
N LEU A 162 -18.41 -4.98 -1.70
CA LEU A 162 -18.52 -4.05 -2.82
C LEU A 162 -17.34 -3.09 -2.83
N TRP A 163 -16.97 -2.65 -4.03
CA TRP A 163 -15.89 -1.72 -4.30
C TRP A 163 -16.43 -0.47 -4.98
N TYR A 164 -16.02 0.70 -4.52
CA TYR A 164 -16.45 1.98 -5.08
C TYR A 164 -15.31 2.98 -5.12
N VAL A 165 -15.28 3.83 -6.14
CA VAL A 165 -14.37 4.98 -6.15
C VAL A 165 -14.68 5.91 -4.97
N VAL A 166 -13.67 6.62 -4.49
CA VAL A 166 -13.76 7.54 -3.35
C VAL A 166 -13.95 8.96 -3.87
N SER A 167 -14.88 9.70 -3.28
CA SER A 167 -15.08 11.12 -3.59
C SER A 167 -14.06 12.02 -2.86
N PRO A 168 -13.84 13.26 -3.33
CA PRO A 168 -13.00 14.23 -2.62
C PRO A 168 -13.49 14.59 -1.21
N THR A 169 -14.75 14.27 -0.90
CA THR A 169 -15.31 14.43 0.45
C THR A 169 -15.00 13.25 1.38
N GLY A 170 -14.24 12.25 0.89
CA GLY A 170 -13.88 11.07 1.68
C GLY A 170 -15.03 10.09 1.87
N GLN A 171 -15.89 9.96 0.88
CA GLN A 171 -17.00 9.00 0.88
C GLN A 171 -16.94 8.10 -0.34
N SER A 172 -17.35 6.83 -0.18
CA SER A 172 -17.51 5.92 -1.31
C SER A 172 -18.68 6.34 -2.21
N VAL A 173 -18.44 6.42 -3.51
CA VAL A 173 -19.46 6.83 -4.49
C VAL A 173 -20.30 5.61 -4.89
N LYS A 174 -21.38 5.36 -4.17
CA LYS A 174 -22.26 4.19 -4.35
C LYS A 174 -23.22 4.28 -5.55
N ARG A 175 -22.98 5.20 -6.49
CA ARG A 175 -23.78 5.34 -7.70
C ARG A 175 -23.29 4.38 -8.79
N ALA A 176 -24.25 3.81 -9.54
CA ALA A 176 -23.91 3.06 -10.76
C ALA A 176 -23.43 4.02 -11.84
N LEU A 177 -22.52 3.57 -12.70
CA LEU A 177 -22.19 4.25 -13.94
C LEU A 177 -23.47 4.35 -14.78
N VAL A 178 -23.92 5.56 -15.07
CA VAL A 178 -24.95 5.77 -16.09
C VAL A 178 -24.25 5.60 -17.44
N VAL A 179 -24.28 4.40 -17.97
CA VAL A 179 -23.94 4.17 -19.37
C VAL A 179 -25.13 4.77 -20.15
N ASP A 180 -24.91 5.92 -20.78
CA ASP A 180 -25.88 6.51 -21.71
C ASP A 180 -26.15 5.51 -22.84
N LYS A 181 -27.21 4.69 -22.68
CA LYS A 181 -27.76 3.83 -23.73
C LYS A 181 -28.48 4.65 -24.83
N LYS A 182 -28.07 5.87 -25.08
CA LYS A 182 -28.77 6.77 -25.98
C LYS A 182 -28.08 6.99 -27.33
N ILE A 183 -27.41 5.99 -27.89
CA ILE A 183 -26.96 6.07 -29.28
C ILE A 183 -27.18 4.73 -30.00
N THR A 184 -28.39 4.21 -30.04
CA THR A 184 -28.78 3.24 -31.08
C THR A 184 -30.31 3.23 -31.26
N LYS A 185 -30.88 4.36 -31.65
CA LYS A 185 -32.17 4.38 -32.36
C LYS A 185 -32.21 5.60 -33.26
N LYS A 186 -31.56 5.50 -34.38
CA LYS A 186 -31.97 6.18 -35.60
C LYS A 186 -31.27 5.53 -36.82
N LYS A 187 -31.89 4.48 -37.34
CA LYS A 187 -32.22 4.38 -38.76
C LYS A 187 -33.07 3.14 -38.96
#